data_947dd73be1b493456de391c157356ceb
#
_entry.id   947dd73be1b493456de391c157356ceb
#
_cell.length_a   1.000
_cell.length_b   1.000
_cell.length_c   1.000
_cell.angle_alpha   90.00
_cell.angle_beta   90.00
_cell.angle_gamma   90.00
#
_symmetry.space_group_name_H-M   'P 1'
#
loop_
_entity.id
_entity.type
_entity.pdbx_description
1 polymer ?
#
loop_
_entity_poly.entity_id
_entity_poly.type
_entity_poly.pdbx_seq_one_letter_code
_entity_poly.pdbx_strand_id
1 'polypeptide(L)'
;FEAVGSYLRPAELKEARAKFADGQISAIDLRAVEDRLITEVISQQKAHRLPYITDGEFRRSYWHLDFMWGFNGVEHIELEHGYQFHGEETTKGSIQLTGKITGENHPFIRDFLFVKQFEELDANGEYIFEAKQTVPAPAQFLAELFRGKNAENTRKFYPNTTQLIEDIAQAYRTFFQEIYAAGCRTVQLDDCTWGMIVDSDYWKAKVGTGFTLEQEALQYLKVNNLAIEGKPEGLTINTHVCRGNYHSCYATKGAYDAVAPYLFAHEDVDTFYLEYDDERSGGFEPLKYVADGKKVVLGLVTSKSPVLEDKATVIARIREAARYIPLDRLSLSPQCGFASCEIGNKLTDAEQWEKIDLVREISEEVWG
;
A
#
# COMPACT_ATOMS: atom_id res chain seq x y z
N PHE A 1 2.66 3.63 -17.05
CA PHE A 1 2.70 4.42 -15.81
C PHE A 1 1.56 4.01 -14.88
N GLU A 2 1.72 4.26 -13.59
CA GLU A 2 0.80 3.77 -12.58
C GLU A 2 0.68 4.76 -11.41
N ALA A 3 -0.28 4.51 -10.50
CA ALA A 3 -0.39 5.19 -9.22
C ALA A 3 -0.55 4.16 -8.09
N VAL A 4 -0.11 4.51 -6.89
CA VAL A 4 -0.22 3.62 -5.70
C VAL A 4 -1.68 3.40 -5.35
N GLY A 5 -2.53 4.45 -5.36
CA GLY A 5 -3.98 4.24 -5.35
C GLY A 5 -4.77 5.05 -4.34
N SER A 6 -4.14 5.75 -3.39
CA SER A 6 -4.83 6.67 -2.48
C SER A 6 -4.77 8.12 -2.98
N TYR A 7 -5.88 8.85 -2.84
CA TYR A 7 -6.03 10.24 -3.29
C TYR A 7 -6.51 11.15 -2.17
N LEU A 8 -6.29 12.46 -2.33
CA LEU A 8 -6.71 13.48 -1.35
C LEU A 8 -8.22 13.43 -1.14
N ARG A 9 -8.65 13.34 0.13
CA ARG A 9 -10.08 13.31 0.48
C ARG A 9 -10.67 14.70 0.33
N PRO A 10 -11.78 14.87 -0.41
CA PRO A 10 -12.54 16.11 -0.44
C PRO A 10 -13.01 16.53 0.96
N ALA A 11 -13.12 17.84 1.19
CA ALA A 11 -13.59 18.39 2.46
C ALA A 11 -14.98 17.84 2.85
N GLU A 12 -15.87 17.67 1.88
CA GLU A 12 -17.21 17.10 2.08
C GLU A 12 -17.17 15.68 2.65
N LEU A 13 -16.21 14.85 2.21
CA LEU A 13 -16.04 13.49 2.74
C LEU A 13 -15.64 13.53 4.22
N LYS A 14 -14.66 14.39 4.56
CA LYS A 14 -14.20 14.58 5.95
C LYS A 14 -15.32 15.09 6.86
N GLU A 15 -16.13 16.02 6.37
CA GLU A 15 -17.31 16.50 7.10
C GLU A 15 -18.37 15.41 7.31
N ALA A 16 -18.66 14.60 6.28
CA ALA A 16 -19.61 13.52 6.39
C ALA A 16 -19.14 12.44 7.39
N ARG A 17 -17.85 12.10 7.37
CA ARG A 17 -17.26 11.17 8.34
C ARG A 17 -17.32 11.71 9.77
N ALA A 18 -17.04 13.00 9.98
CA ALA A 18 -17.19 13.64 11.28
C ALA A 18 -18.64 13.63 11.77
N LYS A 19 -19.60 13.98 10.91
CA LYS A 19 -21.04 13.92 11.23
C LYS A 19 -21.51 12.50 11.59
N PHE A 20 -20.99 11.50 10.90
CA PHE A 20 -21.28 10.11 11.21
C PHE A 20 -20.69 9.69 12.57
N ALA A 21 -19.44 10.05 12.86
CA ALA A 21 -18.80 9.78 14.14
C ALA A 21 -19.57 10.43 15.32
N ASP A 22 -20.13 11.64 15.10
CA ASP A 22 -20.96 12.35 16.06
C ASP A 22 -22.43 11.87 16.11
N GLY A 23 -22.79 10.83 15.31
CA GLY A 23 -24.15 10.30 15.26
C GLY A 23 -25.18 11.21 14.59
N GLN A 24 -24.74 12.23 13.83
CA GLN A 24 -25.62 13.20 13.16
C GLN A 24 -26.18 12.70 11.82
N ILE A 25 -25.52 11.74 11.18
CA ILE A 25 -25.99 11.07 9.97
C ILE A 25 -25.89 9.55 10.13
N SER A 26 -26.70 8.81 9.36
CA SER A 26 -26.68 7.36 9.37
C SER A 26 -25.51 6.79 8.54
N ALA A 27 -25.18 5.50 8.71
CA ALA A 27 -24.23 4.79 7.88
C ALA A 27 -24.66 4.75 6.39
N ILE A 28 -25.97 4.79 6.11
CA ILE A 28 -26.51 4.84 4.75
C ILE A 28 -26.21 6.21 4.12
N ASP A 29 -26.38 7.31 4.90
CA ASP A 29 -26.09 8.65 4.42
C ASP A 29 -24.59 8.82 4.14
N LEU A 30 -23.72 8.35 5.05
CA LEU A 30 -22.28 8.36 4.83
C LEU A 30 -21.93 7.57 3.57
N ARG A 31 -22.46 6.36 3.41
CA ARG A 31 -22.21 5.51 2.23
C ARG A 31 -22.60 6.21 0.93
N ALA A 32 -23.72 6.93 0.91
CA ALA A 32 -24.16 7.68 -0.27
C ALA A 32 -23.18 8.81 -0.66
N VAL A 33 -22.60 9.51 0.33
CA VAL A 33 -21.56 10.53 0.10
C VAL A 33 -20.28 9.87 -0.43
N GLU A 34 -19.83 8.78 0.19
CA GLU A 34 -18.67 8.00 -0.24
C GLU A 34 -18.83 7.52 -1.68
N ASP A 35 -19.96 6.88 -2.02
CA ASP A 35 -20.24 6.33 -3.36
C ASP A 35 -20.17 7.42 -4.42
N ARG A 36 -20.72 8.59 -4.17
CA ARG A 36 -20.67 9.71 -5.11
C ARG A 36 -19.23 10.22 -5.29
N LEU A 37 -18.51 10.48 -4.21
CA LEU A 37 -17.14 11.01 -4.27
C LEU A 37 -16.15 10.00 -4.84
N ILE A 38 -16.34 8.70 -4.60
CA ILE A 38 -15.57 7.64 -5.25
C ILE A 38 -15.84 7.62 -6.76
N THR A 39 -17.09 7.80 -7.18
CA THR A 39 -17.42 7.93 -8.61
C THR A 39 -16.69 9.12 -9.25
N GLU A 40 -16.62 10.25 -8.54
CA GLU A 40 -15.92 11.45 -9.02
C GLU A 40 -14.40 11.21 -9.13
N VAL A 41 -13.75 10.63 -8.11
CA VAL A 41 -12.31 10.35 -8.16
C VAL A 41 -11.95 9.28 -9.20
N ILE A 42 -12.80 8.29 -9.43
CA ILE A 42 -12.62 7.32 -10.53
C ILE A 42 -12.72 8.02 -11.89
N SER A 43 -13.64 8.96 -12.05
CA SER A 43 -13.76 9.74 -13.27
C SER A 43 -12.49 10.57 -13.53
N GLN A 44 -11.88 11.15 -12.50
CA GLN A 44 -10.60 11.83 -12.61
C GLN A 44 -9.47 10.87 -12.99
N GLN A 45 -9.36 9.70 -12.34
CA GLN A 45 -8.36 8.69 -12.69
C GLN A 45 -8.44 8.32 -14.17
N LYS A 46 -9.64 8.11 -14.72
CA LYS A 46 -9.86 7.83 -16.12
C LYS A 46 -9.51 9.01 -17.03
N ALA A 47 -9.86 10.24 -16.65
CA ALA A 47 -9.52 11.46 -17.39
C ALA A 47 -8.01 11.63 -17.54
N HIS A 48 -7.25 11.26 -16.50
CA HIS A 48 -5.78 11.25 -16.49
C HIS A 48 -5.16 9.94 -17.03
N ARG A 49 -6.00 9.04 -17.60
CA ARG A 49 -5.60 7.79 -18.28
C ARG A 49 -4.84 6.80 -17.41
N LEU A 50 -5.08 6.76 -16.11
CA LEU A 50 -4.52 5.74 -15.24
C LEU A 50 -5.13 4.37 -15.61
N PRO A 51 -4.31 3.34 -15.92
CA PRO A 51 -4.80 2.03 -16.34
C PRO A 51 -5.52 1.29 -15.20
N TYR A 52 -5.07 1.52 -13.97
CA TYR A 52 -5.72 1.00 -12.77
C TYR A 52 -6.54 2.08 -12.08
N ILE A 53 -7.78 1.73 -11.73
CA ILE A 53 -8.68 2.58 -10.94
C ILE A 53 -8.89 1.99 -9.54
N THR A 54 -8.97 2.87 -8.55
CA THR A 54 -9.19 2.52 -7.15
C THR A 54 -10.32 3.37 -6.56
N ASP A 55 -10.80 3.03 -5.36
CA ASP A 55 -11.73 3.88 -4.59
C ASP A 55 -11.04 5.12 -3.97
N GLY A 56 -9.76 5.35 -4.25
CA GLY A 56 -8.97 6.42 -3.66
C GLY A 56 -8.72 6.23 -2.16
N GLU A 57 -9.11 5.10 -1.60
CA GLU A 57 -9.16 4.80 -0.16
C GLU A 57 -10.13 5.73 0.62
N PHE A 58 -11.16 6.25 -0.05
CA PHE A 58 -12.09 7.22 0.53
C PHE A 58 -12.94 6.67 1.66
N ARG A 59 -13.07 5.33 1.77
CA ARG A 59 -13.78 4.67 2.87
C ARG A 59 -12.92 4.42 4.09
N ARG A 60 -11.59 4.68 4.01
CA ARG A 60 -10.62 4.39 5.06
C ARG A 60 -10.23 5.63 5.85
N SER A 61 -10.12 5.49 7.15
CA SER A 61 -9.44 6.44 8.04
C SER A 61 -7.92 6.27 7.94
N TYR A 62 -7.49 5.01 7.83
CA TYR A 62 -6.10 4.58 7.74
C TYR A 62 -5.91 3.51 6.66
N TRP A 63 -4.87 3.60 5.87
CA TRP A 63 -4.60 2.69 4.75
C TRP A 63 -4.58 1.20 5.15
N HIS A 64 -4.11 0.87 6.36
CA HIS A 64 -3.94 -0.51 6.83
C HIS A 64 -4.92 -0.94 7.91
N LEU A 65 -5.23 -0.07 8.89
CA LEU A 65 -6.04 -0.45 10.04
C LEU A 65 -7.47 -0.83 9.65
N ASP A 66 -8.09 -0.06 8.74
CA ASP A 66 -9.45 -0.32 8.27
C ASP A 66 -9.58 -1.69 7.60
N PHE A 67 -8.53 -2.15 6.90
CA PHE A 67 -8.50 -3.52 6.39
C PHE A 67 -8.34 -4.55 7.52
N MET A 68 -7.43 -4.33 8.44
CA MET A 68 -7.18 -5.27 9.54
C MET A 68 -8.41 -5.48 10.42
N TRP A 69 -9.22 -4.43 10.65
CA TRP A 69 -10.49 -4.53 11.37
C TRP A 69 -11.56 -5.35 10.62
N GLY A 70 -11.38 -5.56 9.33
CA GLY A 70 -12.25 -6.39 8.51
C GLY A 70 -12.07 -7.89 8.72
N PHE A 71 -10.95 -8.34 9.29
CA PHE A 71 -10.74 -9.75 9.62
C PHE A 71 -11.55 -10.17 10.84
N ASN A 72 -12.08 -11.39 10.82
CA ASN A 72 -12.72 -11.98 12.00
C ASN A 72 -11.69 -12.17 13.11
N GLY A 73 -12.09 -11.94 14.34
CA GLY A 73 -11.21 -12.05 15.51
C GLY A 73 -10.32 -10.83 15.75
N VAL A 74 -10.52 -9.73 15.03
CA VAL A 74 -9.79 -8.46 15.15
C VAL A 74 -10.78 -7.34 15.43
N GLU A 75 -10.45 -6.45 16.35
CA GLU A 75 -11.25 -5.24 16.62
C GLU A 75 -10.38 -3.99 16.77
N HIS A 76 -11.01 -2.83 16.63
CA HIS A 76 -10.42 -1.52 16.84
C HIS A 76 -10.15 -1.25 18.31
N ILE A 77 -8.96 -0.71 18.59
CA ILE A 77 -8.63 -0.09 19.88
C ILE A 77 -7.87 1.23 19.69
N GLU A 78 -7.81 2.02 20.75
CA GLU A 78 -6.94 3.19 20.84
C GLU A 78 -5.74 2.86 21.73
N LEU A 79 -4.53 3.19 21.27
CA LEU A 79 -3.30 3.14 22.05
C LEU A 79 -3.02 4.49 22.73
N GLU A 80 -2.01 4.54 23.58
CA GLU A 80 -1.55 5.77 24.24
C GLU A 80 -0.91 6.74 23.22
N HIS A 81 -0.18 6.18 22.23
CA HIS A 81 0.51 6.90 21.17
C HIS A 81 0.21 6.32 19.80
N GLY A 82 0.15 7.21 18.79
CA GLY A 82 0.11 6.86 17.38
C GLY A 82 1.49 6.46 16.84
N TYR A 83 1.61 6.38 15.51
CA TYR A 83 2.90 6.22 14.85
C TYR A 83 3.66 7.56 14.86
N GLN A 84 4.97 7.49 15.06
CA GLN A 84 5.85 8.66 15.02
C GLN A 84 6.40 8.86 13.61
N PHE A 85 6.18 10.04 13.05
CA PHE A 85 6.73 10.52 11.81
C PHE A 85 7.69 11.69 12.09
N HIS A 86 8.48 12.08 11.11
CA HIS A 86 9.35 13.25 11.25
C HIS A 86 8.53 14.52 11.40
N GLY A 87 8.35 14.96 12.66
CA GLY A 87 7.63 16.18 13.03
C GLY A 87 6.15 16.02 13.35
N GLU A 88 5.56 14.84 13.16
CA GLU A 88 4.13 14.60 13.40
C GLU A 88 3.88 13.22 14.04
N GLU A 89 2.81 13.12 14.82
CA GLU A 89 2.29 11.85 15.36
C GLU A 89 0.91 11.58 14.75
N THR A 90 0.67 10.32 14.37
CA THR A 90 -0.61 9.91 13.79
C THR A 90 -1.69 9.76 14.86
N THR A 91 -2.93 9.50 14.43
CA THR A 91 -4.01 9.07 15.34
C THR A 91 -3.62 7.79 16.08
N LYS A 92 -4.27 7.55 17.21
CA LYS A 92 -3.92 6.48 18.16
C LYS A 92 -4.53 5.13 17.85
N GLY A 93 -5.29 5.02 16.75
CA GLY A 93 -5.94 3.80 16.31
C GLY A 93 -4.96 2.62 16.17
N SER A 94 -5.41 1.44 16.55
CA SER A 94 -4.70 0.18 16.45
C SER A 94 -5.68 -1.00 16.47
N ILE A 95 -5.16 -2.19 16.65
CA ILE A 95 -5.91 -3.44 16.65
C ILE A 95 -5.70 -4.22 17.94
N GLN A 96 -6.70 -5.03 18.31
CA GLN A 96 -6.51 -6.13 19.25
C GLN A 96 -7.22 -7.38 18.78
N LEU A 97 -6.75 -8.54 19.23
CA LEU A 97 -7.41 -9.80 18.98
C LEU A 97 -8.53 -10.04 19.99
N THR A 98 -9.65 -10.53 19.50
CA THR A 98 -10.79 -11.03 20.28
C THR A 98 -11.02 -12.54 20.09
N GLY A 99 -10.27 -13.14 19.14
CA GLY A 99 -10.32 -14.55 18.80
C GLY A 99 -9.18 -14.95 17.88
N LYS A 100 -9.30 -16.12 17.27
CA LYS A 100 -8.43 -16.55 16.17
C LYS A 100 -8.77 -15.74 14.91
N ILE A 101 -7.74 -15.43 14.12
CA ILE A 101 -7.87 -14.66 12.89
C ILE A 101 -8.41 -15.54 11.78
N THR A 102 -9.48 -15.09 11.10
CA THR A 102 -9.96 -15.70 9.84
C THR A 102 -10.39 -14.62 8.83
N GLY A 103 -10.44 -14.99 7.55
CA GLY A 103 -10.55 -14.01 6.45
C GLY A 103 -11.89 -14.00 5.70
N GLU A 104 -12.88 -14.81 6.11
CA GLU A 104 -14.14 -14.97 5.39
C GLU A 104 -15.00 -13.71 5.45
N ASN A 105 -15.68 -13.41 4.34
CA ASN A 105 -16.64 -12.30 4.21
C ASN A 105 -16.04 -10.92 4.53
N HIS A 106 -14.81 -10.68 4.10
CA HIS A 106 -14.14 -9.42 4.39
C HIS A 106 -14.89 -8.22 3.77
N PRO A 107 -15.11 -7.12 4.52
CA PRO A 107 -15.91 -5.97 4.03
C PRO A 107 -15.41 -5.35 2.72
N PHE A 108 -14.10 -5.40 2.46
CA PHE A 108 -13.48 -4.84 1.25
C PHE A 108 -13.93 -5.54 -0.04
N ILE A 109 -14.49 -6.75 0.04
CA ILE A 109 -15.11 -7.42 -1.13
C ILE A 109 -16.26 -6.57 -1.67
N ARG A 110 -17.13 -6.07 -0.78
CA ARG A 110 -18.25 -5.19 -1.17
C ARG A 110 -17.75 -3.86 -1.71
N ASP A 111 -16.70 -3.31 -1.12
CA ASP A 111 -16.13 -2.04 -1.55
C ASP A 111 -15.44 -2.18 -2.92
N PHE A 112 -14.75 -3.27 -3.18
CA PHE A 112 -14.21 -3.61 -4.49
C PHE A 112 -15.30 -3.75 -5.56
N LEU A 113 -16.41 -4.42 -5.25
CA LEU A 113 -17.53 -4.57 -6.20
C LEU A 113 -18.11 -3.23 -6.63
N PHE A 114 -18.03 -2.19 -5.79
CA PHE A 114 -18.42 -0.84 -6.18
C PHE A 114 -17.45 -0.25 -7.22
N VAL A 115 -16.15 -0.41 -7.05
CA VAL A 115 -15.15 0.08 -8.01
C VAL A 115 -15.20 -0.70 -9.32
N LYS A 116 -15.38 -2.01 -9.23
CA LYS A 116 -15.44 -2.91 -10.37
C LYS A 116 -16.46 -2.50 -11.45
N GLN A 117 -17.60 -1.93 -11.08
CA GLN A 117 -18.62 -1.50 -12.03
C GLN A 117 -18.14 -0.41 -13.00
N PHE A 118 -17.00 0.24 -12.72
CA PHE A 118 -16.39 1.27 -13.56
C PHE A 118 -15.28 0.72 -14.47
N GLU A 119 -15.00 -0.58 -14.47
CA GLU A 119 -14.07 -1.19 -15.41
C GLU A 119 -14.53 -0.98 -16.86
N GLU A 120 -13.56 -0.83 -17.75
CA GLU A 120 -13.81 -0.70 -19.18
C GLU A 120 -12.88 -1.62 -19.96
N LEU A 121 -13.43 -2.30 -20.96
CA LEU A 121 -12.71 -3.17 -21.86
C LEU A 121 -12.70 -2.59 -23.27
N ASP A 122 -11.65 -2.86 -24.03
CA ASP A 122 -11.59 -2.56 -25.44
C ASP A 122 -12.36 -3.59 -26.28
N ALA A 123 -12.35 -3.42 -27.61
CA ALA A 123 -13.03 -4.33 -28.54
C ALA A 123 -12.45 -5.77 -28.55
N ASN A 124 -11.26 -5.99 -28.02
CA ASN A 124 -10.61 -7.29 -27.91
C ASN A 124 -10.86 -7.96 -26.55
N GLY A 125 -11.49 -7.26 -25.61
CA GLY A 125 -11.73 -7.71 -24.25
C GLY A 125 -10.57 -7.46 -23.28
N GLU A 126 -9.60 -6.62 -23.68
CA GLU A 126 -8.50 -6.20 -22.81
C GLU A 126 -8.92 -4.96 -21.98
N TYR A 127 -8.41 -4.85 -20.75
CA TYR A 127 -8.76 -3.71 -19.90
C TYR A 127 -8.20 -2.40 -20.46
N ILE A 128 -9.08 -1.42 -20.64
CA ILE A 128 -8.73 0.00 -20.76
C ILE A 128 -8.53 0.58 -19.35
N PHE A 129 -9.46 0.23 -18.44
CA PHE A 129 -9.41 0.58 -17.03
C PHE A 129 -9.76 -0.65 -16.18
N GLU A 130 -8.84 -1.08 -15.32
CA GLU A 130 -8.98 -2.24 -14.44
C GLU A 130 -9.11 -1.79 -12.98
N ALA A 131 -10.04 -2.37 -12.24
CA ALA A 131 -10.17 -2.13 -10.80
C ALA A 131 -9.06 -2.85 -10.03
N LYS A 132 -8.22 -2.09 -9.34
CA LYS A 132 -7.16 -2.57 -8.45
C LYS A 132 -7.58 -2.43 -6.99
N GLN A 133 -7.35 -3.47 -6.18
CA GLN A 133 -7.56 -3.42 -4.73
C GLN A 133 -6.23 -3.26 -3.99
N THR A 134 -6.13 -2.22 -3.16
CA THR A 134 -4.99 -2.01 -2.25
C THR A 134 -5.33 -2.54 -0.86
N VAL A 135 -4.40 -3.26 -0.24
CA VAL A 135 -4.53 -3.80 1.12
C VAL A 135 -3.16 -3.80 1.80
N PRO A 136 -3.04 -3.73 3.13
CA PRO A 136 -1.75 -3.89 3.79
C PRO A 136 -1.19 -5.30 3.56
N ALA A 137 0.14 -5.41 3.51
CA ALA A 137 0.81 -6.70 3.42
C ALA A 137 0.59 -7.55 4.69
N PRO A 138 0.62 -8.89 4.59
CA PRO A 138 0.58 -9.78 5.76
C PRO A 138 1.66 -9.46 6.80
N ALA A 139 2.88 -9.08 6.38
CA ALA A 139 3.95 -8.65 7.25
C ALA A 139 3.58 -7.39 8.04
N GLN A 140 2.87 -6.43 7.43
CA GLN A 140 2.38 -5.24 8.11
C GLN A 140 1.36 -5.59 9.20
N PHE A 141 0.48 -6.55 8.94
CA PHE A 141 -0.46 -7.04 9.95
C PHE A 141 0.27 -7.73 11.12
N LEU A 142 1.24 -8.60 10.82
CA LEU A 142 2.08 -9.23 11.83
C LEU A 142 2.80 -8.18 12.70
N ALA A 143 3.38 -7.15 12.08
CA ALA A 143 4.07 -6.07 12.79
C ALA A 143 3.11 -5.28 13.71
N GLU A 144 1.88 -4.98 13.27
CA GLU A 144 0.89 -4.28 14.08
C GLU A 144 0.44 -5.10 15.30
N LEU A 145 0.31 -6.42 15.16
CA LEU A 145 -0.02 -7.32 16.27
C LEU A 145 1.04 -7.35 17.38
N PHE A 146 2.27 -6.94 17.08
CA PHE A 146 3.34 -6.84 18.06
C PHE A 146 3.71 -5.39 18.42
N ARG A 147 2.99 -4.39 17.91
CA ARG A 147 3.22 -2.98 18.23
C ARG A 147 2.84 -2.66 19.69
N GLY A 148 3.80 -2.21 20.47
CA GLY A 148 3.57 -1.76 21.86
C GLY A 148 2.81 -2.79 22.71
N LYS A 149 1.69 -2.38 23.30
CA LYS A 149 0.85 -3.21 24.18
C LYS A 149 0.09 -4.33 23.43
N ASN A 150 -0.03 -4.26 22.11
CA ASN A 150 -0.71 -5.30 21.32
C ASN A 150 -0.02 -6.66 21.49
N ALA A 151 1.31 -6.67 21.68
CA ALA A 151 2.07 -7.89 21.85
C ALA A 151 1.60 -8.76 23.01
N GLU A 152 1.16 -8.16 24.13
CA GLU A 152 0.61 -8.91 25.27
C GLU A 152 -0.74 -9.57 24.92
N ASN A 153 -1.63 -8.81 24.27
CA ASN A 153 -2.91 -9.35 23.81
C ASN A 153 -2.70 -10.47 22.78
N THR A 154 -1.82 -10.26 21.79
CA THR A 154 -1.53 -11.25 20.75
C THR A 154 -1.05 -12.57 21.34
N ARG A 155 -0.15 -12.55 22.33
CA ARG A 155 0.36 -13.77 22.98
C ARG A 155 -0.70 -14.54 23.76
N LYS A 156 -1.79 -13.92 24.19
CA LYS A 156 -2.93 -14.62 24.84
C LYS A 156 -3.63 -15.56 23.87
N PHE A 157 -3.83 -15.13 22.63
CA PHE A 157 -4.50 -15.91 21.57
C PHE A 157 -3.51 -16.80 20.80
N TYR A 158 -2.27 -16.34 20.65
CA TYR A 158 -1.21 -16.99 19.89
C TYR A 158 0.10 -17.07 20.72
N PRO A 159 0.19 -18.04 21.62
CA PRO A 159 1.45 -18.31 22.33
C PRO A 159 2.58 -18.74 21.40
N ASN A 160 2.23 -19.30 20.23
CA ASN A 160 3.15 -19.74 19.20
C ASN A 160 3.06 -18.83 17.96
N THR A 161 4.14 -18.11 17.65
CA THR A 161 4.23 -17.21 16.51
C THR A 161 4.09 -17.94 15.16
N THR A 162 4.50 -19.21 15.08
CA THR A 162 4.33 -20.02 13.85
C THR A 162 2.85 -20.16 13.50
N GLN A 163 2.02 -20.51 14.49
CA GLN A 163 0.56 -20.61 14.28
C GLN A 163 -0.06 -19.27 13.91
N LEU A 164 0.41 -18.17 14.51
CA LEU A 164 -0.04 -16.83 14.14
C LEU A 164 0.25 -16.51 12.66
N ILE A 165 1.47 -16.81 12.19
CA ILE A 165 1.87 -16.61 10.81
C ILE A 165 1.01 -17.46 9.86
N GLU A 166 0.74 -18.71 10.22
CA GLU A 166 -0.12 -19.61 9.42
C GLU A 166 -1.56 -19.09 9.34
N ASP A 167 -2.14 -18.64 10.46
CA ASP A 167 -3.51 -18.12 10.51
C ASP A 167 -3.63 -16.79 9.73
N ILE A 168 -2.64 -15.88 9.84
CA ILE A 168 -2.59 -14.65 9.02
C ILE A 168 -2.55 -15.03 7.53
N ALA A 169 -1.63 -15.91 7.14
CA ALA A 169 -1.48 -16.33 5.76
C ALA A 169 -2.79 -16.97 5.22
N GLN A 170 -3.44 -17.81 6.04
CA GLN A 170 -4.71 -18.42 5.66
C GLN A 170 -5.84 -17.39 5.53
N ALA A 171 -5.91 -16.39 6.41
CA ALA A 171 -6.90 -15.32 6.31
C ALA A 171 -6.74 -14.51 5.01
N TYR A 172 -5.50 -14.19 4.62
CA TYR A 172 -5.23 -13.53 3.34
C TYR A 172 -5.54 -14.43 2.14
N ARG A 173 -5.21 -15.73 2.18
CA ARG A 173 -5.60 -16.66 1.11
C ARG A 173 -7.11 -16.73 0.92
N THR A 174 -7.87 -16.77 2.01
CA THR A 174 -9.33 -16.71 1.96
C THR A 174 -9.80 -15.42 1.31
N PHE A 175 -9.26 -14.28 1.71
CA PHE A 175 -9.55 -12.99 1.09
C PHE A 175 -9.21 -12.98 -0.40
N PHE A 176 -8.05 -13.50 -0.81
CA PHE A 176 -7.66 -13.56 -2.23
C PHE A 176 -8.59 -14.43 -3.07
N GLN A 177 -9.07 -15.55 -2.52
CA GLN A 177 -10.07 -16.39 -3.19
C GLN A 177 -11.39 -15.66 -3.35
N GLU A 178 -11.88 -15.01 -2.30
CA GLU A 178 -13.17 -14.29 -2.33
C GLU A 178 -13.12 -13.07 -3.25
N ILE A 179 -12.06 -12.26 -3.20
CA ILE A 179 -11.96 -11.07 -4.05
C ILE A 179 -11.74 -11.44 -5.52
N TYR A 180 -11.00 -12.51 -5.81
CA TYR A 180 -10.88 -13.04 -7.16
C TYR A 180 -12.23 -13.55 -7.69
N ALA A 181 -13.00 -14.27 -6.88
CA ALA A 181 -14.35 -14.70 -7.21
C ALA A 181 -15.30 -13.50 -7.45
N ALA A 182 -15.10 -12.38 -6.76
CA ALA A 182 -15.78 -11.11 -7.01
C ALA A 182 -15.34 -10.43 -8.32
N GLY A 183 -14.29 -10.94 -8.98
CA GLY A 183 -13.80 -10.49 -10.28
C GLY A 183 -12.55 -9.62 -10.24
N CYS A 184 -11.90 -9.44 -9.09
CA CYS A 184 -10.60 -8.76 -9.00
C CYS A 184 -9.51 -9.53 -9.75
N ARG A 185 -8.63 -8.80 -10.42
CA ARG A 185 -7.49 -9.39 -11.13
C ARG A 185 -6.15 -8.85 -10.63
N THR A 186 -6.15 -7.70 -9.96
CA THR A 186 -4.94 -7.09 -9.40
C THR A 186 -5.15 -6.65 -7.96
N VAL A 187 -4.34 -7.20 -7.05
CA VAL A 187 -4.23 -6.79 -5.64
C VAL A 187 -2.84 -6.20 -5.41
N GLN A 188 -2.78 -5.08 -4.71
CA GLN A 188 -1.55 -4.45 -4.27
C GLN A 188 -1.41 -4.58 -2.75
N LEU A 189 -0.30 -5.17 -2.30
CA LEU A 189 0.09 -5.25 -0.89
C LEU A 189 0.92 -4.03 -0.54
N ASP A 190 0.42 -3.18 0.34
CA ASP A 190 1.17 -2.02 0.83
C ASP A 190 1.97 -2.42 2.08
N ASP A 191 3.30 -2.28 2.03
CA ASP A 191 4.22 -2.81 3.04
C ASP A 191 5.23 -1.76 3.50
N CYS A 192 5.10 -1.29 4.74
CA CYS A 192 6.07 -0.43 5.39
C CYS A 192 7.16 -1.20 6.16
N THR A 193 7.00 -2.51 6.35
CA THR A 193 7.91 -3.29 7.21
C THR A 193 9.34 -3.31 6.68
N TRP A 194 9.49 -3.45 5.37
CA TRP A 194 10.79 -3.40 4.71
C TRP A 194 11.47 -2.04 4.83
N GLY A 195 10.68 -0.96 4.73
CA GLY A 195 11.16 0.41 4.95
C GLY A 195 11.64 0.64 6.39
N MET A 196 11.00 -0.01 7.37
CA MET A 196 11.39 0.10 8.78
C MET A 196 12.73 -0.59 9.07
N ILE A 197 12.96 -1.80 8.57
CA ILE A 197 14.18 -2.56 8.89
C ILE A 197 15.44 -2.06 8.18
N VAL A 198 15.32 -1.24 7.13
CA VAL A 198 16.48 -0.58 6.50
C VAL A 198 16.89 0.72 7.20
N ASP A 199 16.05 1.26 8.09
CA ASP A 199 16.37 2.46 8.85
C ASP A 199 17.29 2.14 10.01
N SER A 200 18.48 2.74 10.00
CA SER A 200 19.51 2.46 11.02
C SER A 200 19.09 2.89 12.43
N ASP A 201 18.25 3.92 12.56
CA ASP A 201 17.82 4.44 13.85
C ASP A 201 16.70 3.56 14.42
N TYR A 202 15.76 3.12 13.59
CA TYR A 202 14.76 2.11 13.94
C TYR A 202 15.44 0.81 14.37
N TRP A 203 16.43 0.35 13.60
CA TRP A 203 17.15 -0.88 13.89
C TRP A 203 17.94 -0.80 15.19
N LYS A 204 18.63 0.32 15.47
CA LYS A 204 19.33 0.53 16.75
C LYS A 204 18.39 0.46 17.96
N ALA A 205 17.16 0.95 17.83
CA ALA A 205 16.17 0.85 18.89
C ALA A 205 15.73 -0.60 19.15
N LYS A 206 15.82 -1.47 18.14
CA LYS A 206 15.55 -2.93 18.24
C LYS A 206 16.76 -3.77 18.67
N VAL A 207 17.97 -3.26 18.56
CA VAL A 207 19.20 -3.94 19.02
C VAL A 207 19.11 -4.18 20.53
N GLY A 208 19.05 -5.44 20.93
CA GLY A 208 18.77 -5.85 22.32
C GLY A 208 17.50 -6.66 22.49
N THR A 209 16.63 -6.71 21.46
CA THR A 209 15.46 -7.60 21.46
C THR A 209 15.82 -9.05 21.10
N GLY A 210 17.08 -9.31 20.70
CA GLY A 210 17.57 -10.63 20.30
C GLY A 210 17.35 -10.99 18.82
N PHE A 211 16.75 -10.09 18.02
CA PHE A 211 16.54 -10.31 16.58
C PHE A 211 17.67 -9.70 15.75
N THR A 212 18.05 -10.38 14.68
CA THR A 212 18.91 -9.84 13.62
C THR A 212 18.04 -9.32 12.47
N LEU A 213 18.57 -8.40 11.63
CA LEU A 213 17.90 -7.93 10.42
C LEU A 213 17.49 -9.11 9.52
N GLU A 214 18.38 -10.10 9.37
CA GLU A 214 18.10 -11.31 8.60
C GLU A 214 16.89 -12.09 9.13
N GLN A 215 16.83 -12.31 10.45
CA GLN A 215 15.70 -13.03 11.07
C GLN A 215 14.38 -12.30 10.86
N GLU A 216 14.38 -10.98 10.95
CA GLU A 216 13.18 -10.17 10.73
C GLU A 216 12.78 -10.17 9.25
N ALA A 217 13.74 -10.00 8.36
CA ALA A 217 13.51 -10.08 6.91
C ALA A 217 12.93 -11.45 6.49
N LEU A 218 13.49 -12.53 6.98
CA LEU A 218 13.00 -13.89 6.71
C LEU A 218 11.60 -14.13 7.30
N GLN A 219 11.26 -13.52 8.43
CA GLN A 219 9.92 -13.62 9.01
C GLN A 219 8.88 -12.88 8.19
N TYR A 220 9.18 -11.66 7.72
CA TYR A 220 8.31 -10.89 6.83
C TYR A 220 8.13 -11.60 5.49
N LEU A 221 9.22 -12.03 4.88
CA LEU A 221 9.19 -12.81 3.66
C LEU A 221 8.32 -14.07 3.80
N LYS A 222 8.48 -14.80 4.91
CA LYS A 222 7.71 -16.01 5.18
C LYS A 222 6.21 -15.74 5.24
N VAL A 223 5.75 -14.75 5.98
CA VAL A 223 4.32 -14.50 6.13
C VAL A 223 3.71 -13.98 4.83
N ASN A 224 4.42 -13.12 4.08
CA ASN A 224 3.98 -12.63 2.78
C ASN A 224 3.87 -13.78 1.76
N ASN A 225 4.91 -14.59 1.60
CA ASN A 225 4.90 -15.69 0.64
C ASN A 225 3.89 -16.78 0.99
N LEU A 226 3.74 -17.15 2.26
CA LEU A 226 2.69 -18.10 2.68
C LEU A 226 1.28 -17.59 2.37
N ALA A 227 1.03 -16.29 2.42
CA ALA A 227 -0.25 -15.71 2.06
C ALA A 227 -0.48 -15.74 0.54
N ILE A 228 0.58 -15.54 -0.25
CA ILE A 228 0.53 -15.56 -1.72
C ILE A 228 0.48 -16.98 -2.28
N GLU A 229 1.05 -17.95 -1.56
CA GLU A 229 1.07 -19.35 -1.96
C GLU A 229 -0.34 -19.89 -2.20
N GLY A 230 -0.57 -20.45 -3.39
CA GLY A 230 -1.89 -20.96 -3.78
C GLY A 230 -2.92 -19.88 -4.12
N LYS A 231 -2.48 -18.63 -4.41
CA LYS A 231 -3.37 -17.60 -4.96
C LYS A 231 -4.08 -18.12 -6.22
N PRO A 232 -5.30 -17.62 -6.54
CA PRO A 232 -5.98 -17.99 -7.78
C PRO A 232 -5.09 -17.76 -9.01
N GLU A 233 -5.09 -18.69 -9.95
CA GLU A 233 -4.48 -18.48 -11.25
C GLU A 233 -5.13 -17.26 -11.94
N GLY A 234 -4.31 -16.35 -12.46
CA GLY A 234 -4.76 -15.09 -13.06
C GLY A 234 -5.00 -13.94 -12.06
N LEU A 235 -4.74 -14.13 -10.76
CA LEU A 235 -4.63 -13.02 -9.82
C LEU A 235 -3.20 -12.49 -9.78
N THR A 236 -3.01 -11.24 -10.19
CA THR A 236 -1.75 -10.51 -10.04
C THR A 236 -1.66 -9.96 -8.62
N ILE A 237 -0.53 -10.19 -7.97
CA ILE A 237 -0.23 -9.60 -6.65
C ILE A 237 1.04 -8.78 -6.73
N ASN A 238 0.89 -7.48 -6.50
CA ASN A 238 1.97 -6.50 -6.45
C ASN A 238 2.28 -6.11 -5.01
N THR A 239 3.46 -5.56 -4.73
CA THR A 239 3.77 -4.98 -3.43
C THR A 239 4.25 -3.54 -3.60
N HIS A 240 3.83 -2.64 -2.70
CA HIS A 240 4.36 -1.28 -2.57
C HIS A 240 5.18 -1.18 -1.30
N VAL A 241 6.47 -0.93 -1.45
CA VAL A 241 7.40 -0.80 -0.32
C VAL A 241 7.49 0.67 0.09
N CYS A 242 6.82 1.00 1.18
CA CYS A 242 6.68 2.37 1.68
C CYS A 242 7.67 2.66 2.83
N ARG A 243 8.08 3.93 2.94
CA ARG A 243 8.86 4.45 4.08
C ARG A 243 8.05 5.38 4.97
N GLY A 244 6.74 5.28 4.87
CA GLY A 244 5.79 6.13 5.58
C GLY A 244 5.40 7.37 4.78
N ASN A 245 4.11 7.67 4.81
CA ASN A 245 3.53 8.82 4.14
C ASN A 245 2.35 9.34 4.95
N TYR A 246 2.61 10.34 5.77
CA TYR A 246 1.62 10.97 6.64
C TYR A 246 1.79 12.47 6.62
N HIS A 247 0.77 13.20 6.13
CA HIS A 247 0.73 14.66 6.07
C HIS A 247 2.03 15.27 5.50
N SER A 248 2.52 14.71 4.39
CA SER A 248 3.79 15.04 3.71
C SER A 248 5.07 14.70 4.49
N CYS A 249 4.96 13.96 5.61
CA CYS A 249 6.11 13.48 6.38
C CYS A 249 6.39 12.00 6.09
N TYR A 250 7.66 11.61 6.18
CA TYR A 250 8.08 10.20 6.13
C TYR A 250 8.38 9.68 7.54
N ALA A 251 8.33 8.36 7.73
CA ALA A 251 8.66 7.72 9.00
C ALA A 251 10.10 7.21 9.03
N THR A 252 10.59 6.60 7.95
CA THR A 252 11.88 5.91 7.89
C THR A 252 12.68 6.30 6.66
N LYS A 253 13.99 6.05 6.71
CA LYS A 253 14.95 6.27 5.62
C LYS A 253 15.95 5.13 5.55
N GLY A 254 16.50 4.86 4.38
CA GLY A 254 17.51 3.83 4.17
C GLY A 254 17.45 3.25 2.76
N ALA A 255 18.61 2.89 2.22
CA ALA A 255 18.72 2.22 0.93
C ALA A 255 18.21 0.77 1.00
N TYR A 256 17.82 0.21 -0.15
CA TYR A 256 17.33 -1.18 -0.23
C TYR A 256 18.42 -2.24 -0.12
N ASP A 257 19.70 -1.85 -0.08
CA ASP A 257 20.86 -2.78 -0.15
C ASP A 257 20.77 -3.92 0.85
N ALA A 258 20.40 -3.63 2.09
CA ALA A 258 20.35 -4.62 3.16
C ALA A 258 19.20 -5.64 3.01
N VAL A 259 18.11 -5.28 2.35
CA VAL A 259 16.91 -6.12 2.21
C VAL A 259 16.71 -6.69 0.80
N ALA A 260 17.35 -6.12 -0.21
CA ALA A 260 17.21 -6.55 -1.59
C ALA A 260 17.52 -8.06 -1.82
N PRO A 261 18.52 -8.67 -1.18
CA PRO A 261 18.77 -10.11 -1.30
C PRO A 261 17.63 -11.00 -0.80
N TYR A 262 16.76 -10.46 0.08
CA TYR A 262 15.58 -11.15 0.59
C TYR A 262 14.33 -10.73 -0.20
N LEU A 263 14.00 -9.46 -0.15
CA LEU A 263 12.79 -8.87 -0.74
C LEU A 263 12.74 -9.09 -2.26
N PHE A 264 13.70 -8.55 -3.01
CA PHE A 264 13.65 -8.55 -4.47
C PHE A 264 13.94 -9.92 -5.09
N ALA A 265 14.75 -10.73 -4.40
CA ALA A 265 15.07 -12.05 -4.89
C ALA A 265 14.00 -13.11 -4.61
N HIS A 266 13.22 -12.96 -3.50
CA HIS A 266 12.45 -14.08 -2.99
C HIS A 266 11.00 -13.78 -2.63
N GLU A 267 10.53 -12.53 -2.63
CA GLU A 267 9.10 -12.26 -2.41
C GLU A 267 8.30 -12.64 -3.67
N ASP A 268 7.23 -13.45 -3.50
CA ASP A 268 6.46 -14.05 -4.60
C ASP A 268 5.42 -13.11 -5.23
N VAL A 269 5.74 -11.82 -5.33
CA VAL A 269 4.92 -10.82 -6.00
C VAL A 269 5.29 -10.69 -7.48
N ASP A 270 4.37 -10.14 -8.26
CA ASP A 270 4.55 -9.92 -9.70
C ASP A 270 5.28 -8.61 -9.99
N THR A 271 5.02 -7.55 -9.19
CA THR A 271 5.59 -6.21 -9.38
C THR A 271 5.92 -5.54 -8.06
N PHE A 272 7.05 -4.87 -8.00
CA PHE A 272 7.48 -4.01 -6.89
C PHE A 272 7.26 -2.54 -7.21
N TYR A 273 6.50 -1.82 -6.40
CA TYR A 273 6.40 -0.35 -6.40
C TYR A 273 7.37 0.18 -5.35
N LEU A 274 8.41 0.88 -5.78
CA LEU A 274 9.53 1.27 -4.93
C LEU A 274 9.68 2.79 -4.84
N GLU A 275 9.82 3.31 -3.63
CA GLU A 275 10.12 4.73 -3.41
C GLU A 275 11.56 5.05 -3.81
N TYR A 276 11.71 6.01 -4.72
CA TYR A 276 12.98 6.55 -5.20
C TYR A 276 12.90 8.05 -5.48
N ASP A 277 11.99 8.77 -4.81
CA ASP A 277 11.74 10.20 -5.04
C ASP A 277 12.88 11.10 -4.57
N ASP A 278 13.69 10.66 -3.60
CA ASP A 278 14.83 11.40 -3.10
C ASP A 278 16.00 10.49 -2.66
N GLU A 279 17.07 11.11 -2.11
CA GLU A 279 18.29 10.44 -1.67
C GLU A 279 18.12 9.47 -0.48
N ARG A 280 16.98 9.54 0.27
CA ARG A 280 16.68 8.64 1.38
C ARG A 280 16.63 7.18 0.96
N SER A 281 16.27 6.93 -0.29
CA SER A 281 16.10 5.57 -0.84
C SER A 281 17.40 4.95 -1.37
N GLY A 282 18.50 5.70 -1.42
CA GLY A 282 19.76 5.23 -2.00
C GLY A 282 19.74 5.14 -3.52
N GLY A 283 20.65 4.38 -4.08
CA GLY A 283 20.80 4.17 -5.53
C GLY A 283 20.01 2.98 -6.05
N PHE A 284 20.11 2.73 -7.36
CA PHE A 284 19.38 1.67 -8.08
C PHE A 284 20.11 0.33 -8.12
N GLU A 285 21.34 0.23 -7.62
CA GLU A 285 22.13 -1.01 -7.66
C GLU A 285 21.39 -2.23 -7.04
N PRO A 286 20.59 -2.08 -5.96
CA PRO A 286 19.79 -3.18 -5.42
C PRO A 286 18.82 -3.82 -6.40
N LEU A 287 18.41 -3.14 -7.48
CA LEU A 287 17.51 -3.68 -8.51
C LEU A 287 18.09 -4.90 -9.24
N LYS A 288 19.40 -5.10 -9.20
CA LYS A 288 20.05 -6.31 -9.74
C LYS A 288 19.57 -7.61 -9.08
N TYR A 289 18.98 -7.52 -7.87
CA TYR A 289 18.41 -8.68 -7.17
C TYR A 289 16.98 -9.00 -7.57
N VAL A 290 16.32 -8.14 -8.36
CA VAL A 290 14.93 -8.40 -8.80
C VAL A 290 14.91 -9.64 -9.68
N ALA A 291 14.22 -10.67 -9.20
CA ALA A 291 14.14 -11.96 -9.87
C ALA A 291 13.56 -11.82 -11.30
N ASP A 292 13.96 -12.73 -12.18
CA ASP A 292 13.50 -12.73 -13.58
C ASP A 292 11.96 -12.83 -13.66
N GLY A 293 11.40 -12.12 -14.65
CA GLY A 293 9.95 -12.07 -14.87
C GLY A 293 9.21 -11.03 -14.00
N LYS A 294 9.79 -10.53 -12.92
CA LYS A 294 9.17 -9.51 -12.08
C LYS A 294 9.41 -8.10 -12.62
N LYS A 295 8.47 -7.20 -12.37
CA LYS A 295 8.51 -5.80 -12.79
C LYS A 295 8.82 -4.86 -11.62
N VAL A 296 9.26 -3.65 -11.96
CA VAL A 296 9.49 -2.58 -10.98
C VAL A 296 8.82 -1.29 -11.45
N VAL A 297 8.01 -0.71 -10.59
CA VAL A 297 7.45 0.63 -10.75
C VAL A 297 8.31 1.59 -9.95
N LEU A 298 9.00 2.48 -10.63
CA LEU A 298 9.89 3.48 -10.03
C LEU A 298 9.07 4.66 -9.51
N GLY A 299 8.96 4.81 -8.21
CA GLY A 299 8.33 5.94 -7.54
C GLY A 299 9.27 7.16 -7.50
N LEU A 300 9.44 7.85 -8.63
CA LEU A 300 10.41 8.95 -8.79
C LEU A 300 9.81 10.34 -8.59
N VAL A 301 8.48 10.44 -8.57
CA VAL A 301 7.76 11.71 -8.40
C VAL A 301 7.19 11.76 -6.98
N THR A 302 7.57 12.76 -6.18
CA THR A 302 7.12 12.82 -4.80
C THR A 302 5.63 13.19 -4.69
N SER A 303 4.90 12.48 -3.82
CA SER A 303 3.54 12.87 -3.42
C SER A 303 3.53 13.76 -2.16
N LYS A 304 4.69 14.17 -1.65
CA LYS A 304 4.85 14.93 -0.40
C LYS A 304 5.01 16.44 -0.61
N SER A 305 5.23 16.86 -1.85
CA SER A 305 5.48 18.27 -2.22
C SER A 305 4.70 18.63 -3.49
N PRO A 306 4.11 19.84 -3.59
CA PRO A 306 3.45 20.30 -4.81
C PRO A 306 4.43 20.63 -5.96
N VAL A 307 5.71 20.81 -5.67
CA VAL A 307 6.71 21.17 -6.68
C VAL A 307 6.86 20.04 -7.69
N LEU A 308 6.64 20.34 -8.97
CA LEU A 308 6.85 19.39 -10.05
C LEU A 308 8.35 19.11 -10.25
N GLU A 309 8.70 17.86 -10.44
CA GLU A 309 10.05 17.43 -10.76
C GLU A 309 10.44 17.85 -12.17
N ASP A 310 11.74 18.10 -12.38
CA ASP A 310 12.29 18.31 -13.71
C ASP A 310 12.22 17.02 -14.54
N LYS A 311 11.49 17.06 -15.64
CA LYS A 311 11.24 15.93 -16.54
C LYS A 311 12.53 15.25 -17.01
N ALA A 312 13.54 16.03 -17.42
CA ALA A 312 14.82 15.51 -17.90
C ALA A 312 15.58 14.77 -16.79
N THR A 313 15.49 15.26 -15.56
CA THR A 313 16.09 14.61 -14.38
C THR A 313 15.43 13.27 -14.09
N VAL A 314 14.10 13.19 -14.12
CA VAL A 314 13.37 11.92 -13.90
C VAL A 314 13.72 10.91 -14.99
N ILE A 315 13.75 11.33 -16.27
CA ILE A 315 14.13 10.46 -17.39
C ILE A 315 15.56 9.95 -17.22
N ALA A 316 16.50 10.80 -16.81
CA ALA A 316 17.87 10.38 -16.55
C ALA A 316 17.95 9.31 -15.46
N ARG A 317 17.16 9.43 -14.39
CA ARG A 317 17.08 8.43 -13.31
C ARG A 317 16.44 7.12 -13.77
N ILE A 318 15.44 7.15 -14.64
CA ILE A 318 14.88 5.92 -15.25
C ILE A 318 15.97 5.19 -16.06
N ARG A 319 16.76 5.94 -16.86
CA ARG A 319 17.87 5.38 -17.63
C ARG A 319 18.99 4.83 -16.74
N GLU A 320 19.22 5.43 -15.58
CA GLU A 320 20.16 4.91 -14.58
C GLU A 320 19.67 3.57 -14.02
N ALA A 321 18.39 3.48 -13.61
CA ALA A 321 17.79 2.24 -13.14
C ALA A 321 17.85 1.12 -14.22
N ALA A 322 17.68 1.48 -15.50
CA ALA A 322 17.74 0.55 -16.63
C ALA A 322 19.13 -0.09 -16.85
N ARG A 323 20.18 0.33 -16.11
CA ARG A 323 21.48 -0.37 -16.10
C ARG A 323 21.47 -1.66 -15.27
N TYR A 324 20.48 -1.81 -14.38
CA TYR A 324 20.39 -2.92 -13.44
C TYR A 324 19.24 -3.86 -13.75
N ILE A 325 18.19 -3.38 -14.43
CA ILE A 325 17.01 -4.15 -14.83
C ILE A 325 16.54 -3.67 -16.22
N PRO A 326 16.13 -4.55 -17.14
CA PRO A 326 15.69 -4.15 -18.48
C PRO A 326 14.57 -3.10 -18.46
N LEU A 327 14.62 -2.13 -19.39
CA LEU A 327 13.68 -1.00 -19.44
C LEU A 327 12.22 -1.45 -19.63
N ASP A 328 11.98 -2.55 -20.32
CA ASP A 328 10.66 -3.15 -20.54
C ASP A 328 10.06 -3.81 -19.26
N ARG A 329 10.86 -3.95 -18.22
CA ARG A 329 10.43 -4.38 -16.88
C ARG A 329 10.26 -3.21 -15.91
N LEU A 330 10.48 -1.97 -16.39
CA LEU A 330 10.34 -0.74 -15.61
C LEU A 330 9.08 0.01 -16.01
N SER A 331 8.45 0.67 -15.04
CA SER A 331 7.44 1.69 -15.24
C SER A 331 7.59 2.82 -14.21
N LEU A 332 6.75 3.84 -14.26
CA LEU A 332 6.86 5.05 -13.44
C LEU A 332 5.58 5.29 -12.64
N SER A 333 5.73 5.76 -11.41
CA SER A 333 4.62 6.24 -10.56
C SER A 333 5.06 7.38 -9.65
N PRO A 334 4.12 8.06 -8.96
CA PRO A 334 4.43 8.75 -7.72
C PRO A 334 5.02 7.78 -6.70
N GLN A 335 5.87 8.28 -5.79
CA GLN A 335 6.57 7.43 -4.83
C GLN A 335 5.64 6.73 -3.82
N CYS A 336 4.47 7.30 -3.56
CA CYS A 336 3.41 6.76 -2.70
C CYS A 336 2.05 7.29 -3.15
N GLY A 337 0.97 6.93 -2.47
CA GLY A 337 -0.32 7.60 -2.61
C GLY A 337 -0.28 9.03 -2.09
N PHE A 338 -1.31 9.82 -2.38
CA PHE A 338 -1.42 11.22 -1.93
C PHE A 338 -2.07 11.35 -0.55
N ALA A 339 -2.74 10.31 -0.08
CA ALA A 339 -3.41 10.33 1.22
C ALA A 339 -3.53 8.92 1.82
N SER A 340 -2.46 8.42 2.42
CA SER A 340 -2.46 7.14 3.15
C SER A 340 -3.34 7.17 4.40
N CYS A 341 -3.68 8.34 4.89
CA CYS A 341 -4.63 8.58 5.98
C CYS A 341 -5.58 9.70 5.58
N GLU A 342 -6.70 9.82 6.30
CA GLU A 342 -7.75 10.79 6.01
C GLU A 342 -7.25 12.25 5.92
N ILE A 343 -6.23 12.61 6.69
CA ILE A 343 -5.65 13.96 6.67
C ILE A 343 -5.10 14.33 5.29
N GLY A 344 -4.46 13.37 4.59
CA GLY A 344 -3.81 13.58 3.29
C GLY A 344 -2.51 14.37 3.36
N ASN A 345 -1.79 14.43 2.25
CA ASN A 345 -0.58 15.23 2.09
C ASN A 345 -0.89 16.71 1.84
N LYS A 346 0.11 17.58 2.03
CA LYS A 346 0.00 19.05 1.92
C LYS A 346 0.06 19.51 0.46
N LEU A 347 -0.84 18.99 -0.35
CA LEU A 347 -1.08 19.35 -1.75
C LEU A 347 -2.56 19.71 -1.93
N THR A 348 -2.84 20.50 -2.94
CA THR A 348 -4.20 20.67 -3.46
C THR A 348 -4.58 19.52 -4.39
N ASP A 349 -5.88 19.38 -4.65
CA ASP A 349 -6.38 18.39 -5.61
C ASP A 349 -5.79 18.62 -7.02
N ALA A 350 -5.69 19.88 -7.48
CA ALA A 350 -5.08 20.22 -8.76
C ALA A 350 -3.60 19.78 -8.84
N GLU A 351 -2.81 20.10 -7.83
CA GLU A 351 -1.39 19.71 -7.75
C GLU A 351 -1.20 18.19 -7.75
N GLN A 352 -2.10 17.44 -7.11
CA GLN A 352 -2.12 15.97 -7.17
C GLN A 352 -2.24 15.49 -8.62
N TRP A 353 -3.18 16.05 -9.40
CA TRP A 353 -3.39 15.63 -10.78
C TRP A 353 -2.29 16.11 -11.73
N GLU A 354 -1.69 17.28 -11.49
CA GLU A 354 -0.49 17.75 -12.21
C GLU A 354 0.68 16.77 -12.04
N LYS A 355 0.88 16.19 -10.85
CA LYS A 355 1.88 15.14 -10.61
C LYS A 355 1.59 13.88 -11.43
N ILE A 356 0.34 13.46 -11.51
CA ILE A 356 -0.08 12.29 -12.32
C ILE A 356 0.14 12.57 -13.81
N ASP A 357 -0.17 13.78 -14.29
CA ASP A 357 0.08 14.15 -15.68
C ASP A 357 1.58 14.17 -16.01
N LEU A 358 2.42 14.67 -15.11
CA LEU A 358 3.87 14.63 -15.27
C LEU A 358 4.37 13.18 -15.42
N VAL A 359 3.89 12.27 -14.55
CA VAL A 359 4.23 10.84 -14.62
C VAL A 359 3.80 10.25 -15.96
N ARG A 360 2.60 10.55 -16.44
CA ARG A 360 2.09 10.11 -17.75
C ARG A 360 2.96 10.62 -18.90
N GLU A 361 3.22 11.92 -18.95
CA GLU A 361 4.03 12.54 -20.00
C GLU A 361 5.44 11.97 -20.09
N ILE A 362 6.10 11.75 -18.94
CA ILE A 362 7.42 11.12 -18.89
C ILE A 362 7.33 9.69 -19.41
N SER A 363 6.28 8.96 -19.04
CA SER A 363 6.09 7.57 -19.46
C SER A 363 5.85 7.46 -20.96
N GLU A 364 5.05 8.36 -21.53
CA GLU A 364 4.82 8.43 -22.98
C GLU A 364 6.14 8.75 -23.74
N GLU A 365 7.04 9.54 -23.16
CA GLU A 365 8.35 9.83 -23.78
C GLU A 365 9.34 8.68 -23.70
N VAL A 366 9.30 7.89 -22.63
CA VAL A 366 10.28 6.82 -22.37
C VAL A 366 9.88 5.51 -23.02
N TRP A 367 8.60 5.16 -23.00
CA TRP A 367 8.07 3.85 -23.43
C TRP A 367 7.04 3.92 -24.58
N GLY A 368 6.60 5.14 -24.99
CA GLY A 368 5.55 5.38 -25.99
C GLY A 368 5.95 5.27 -27.46
#